data_9f4efd7d192d2d9b3e83b1cb1ce43396
#
_entry.id   9f4efd7d192d2d9b3e83b1cb1ce43396
#
_cell.length_a   1.000
_cell.length_b   1.000
_cell.length_c   1.000
_cell.angle_alpha   90.00
_cell.angle_beta   90.00
_cell.angle_gamma   90.00
#
_symmetry.space_group_name_H-M   'P 1'
#
loop_
_entity.id
_entity.type
_entity.pdbx_description
1 polymer ?
#
loop_
_entity_poly.entity_id
_entity_poly.type
_entity_poly.pdbx_seq_one_letter_code
_entity_poly.pdbx_strand_id
1 'polypeptide(L)'
;APETAELSRWTAAAKVWLGQLMASGDSREELHDGAGADESGGNQWQDAGRLVERVAQNSLKLVHEFSEFLVEPEDSDTDLRRPLLGRRHCRWSEPVPMERFRSIARITNVTINDVLLSCVAAAVRTRLGIEGEDLDEAVLHAAVPVDIRSRLPEELKPAPGALGNYFGTVFVPLPVDGESPLERLYRIKHETRRLKKSWQPGIAWGLAASATVVPEPWREPLAEVFYRKASAVVSNVPGTPEARYIAGCRIAEQMFWVPQAGDIGLGISIVSYAGQVQFGVVADEAVMADPEEFLNDCLQELAQFPGD
;
A
#
# COMPACT_ATOMS: atom_id res chain seq x y z
N ALA A 1 -30.51 2.55 -8.69
CA ALA A 1 -30.19 1.51 -9.66
C ALA A 1 -29.12 1.86 -10.72
N PRO A 2 -28.28 2.91 -10.59
CA PRO A 2 -27.09 3.04 -11.43
C PRO A 2 -25.95 2.13 -10.95
N GLU A 3 -25.83 1.83 -9.67
CA GLU A 3 -24.74 1.01 -9.08
C GLU A 3 -24.65 -0.43 -9.61
N THR A 4 -25.80 -1.09 -9.85
CA THR A 4 -25.80 -2.46 -10.38
C THR A 4 -25.35 -2.57 -11.84
N ALA A 5 -25.53 -1.52 -12.63
CA ALA A 5 -25.07 -1.46 -14.02
C ALA A 5 -23.55 -1.21 -14.12
N GLU A 6 -23.00 -0.43 -13.21
CA GLU A 6 -21.54 -0.21 -13.10
C GLU A 6 -20.83 -1.48 -12.61
N LEU A 7 -21.30 -2.09 -11.53
CA LEU A 7 -20.74 -3.37 -11.05
C LEU A 7 -20.71 -4.46 -12.14
N SER A 8 -21.77 -4.52 -12.97
CA SER A 8 -21.82 -5.50 -14.09
C SER A 8 -20.80 -5.20 -15.19
N ARG A 9 -20.46 -3.93 -15.42
CA ARG A 9 -19.43 -3.52 -16.37
C ARG A 9 -18.02 -3.86 -15.86
N TRP A 10 -17.76 -3.62 -14.57
CA TRP A 10 -16.49 -3.93 -13.94
C TRP A 10 -16.22 -5.43 -13.85
N THR A 11 -17.22 -6.23 -13.52
CA THR A 11 -17.11 -7.70 -13.54
C THR A 11 -16.85 -8.25 -14.96
N ALA A 12 -17.38 -7.61 -15.99
CA ALA A 12 -17.11 -7.98 -17.39
C ALA A 12 -15.66 -7.64 -17.79
N ALA A 13 -15.19 -6.44 -17.44
CA ALA A 13 -13.80 -6.00 -17.71
C ALA A 13 -12.77 -6.87 -16.96
N ALA A 14 -13.02 -7.18 -15.69
CA ALA A 14 -12.18 -8.07 -14.90
C ALA A 14 -12.11 -9.50 -15.48
N LYS A 15 -13.24 -10.03 -16.00
CA LYS A 15 -13.27 -11.33 -16.68
C LYS A 15 -12.46 -11.34 -17.97
N VAL A 16 -12.52 -10.29 -18.78
CA VAL A 16 -11.75 -10.15 -20.00
C VAL A 16 -10.25 -10.07 -19.69
N TRP A 17 -9.87 -9.28 -18.67
CA TRP A 17 -8.50 -9.12 -18.23
C TRP A 17 -7.91 -10.43 -17.66
N LEU A 18 -8.64 -11.12 -16.78
CA LEU A 18 -8.27 -12.44 -16.25
C LEU A 18 -8.15 -13.48 -17.39
N GLY A 19 -9.06 -13.44 -18.36
CA GLY A 19 -8.99 -14.30 -19.54
C GLY A 19 -7.74 -14.06 -20.39
N GLN A 20 -7.30 -12.81 -20.54
CA GLN A 20 -6.07 -12.48 -21.26
C GLN A 20 -4.80 -12.86 -20.48
N LEU A 21 -4.80 -12.69 -19.15
CA LEU A 21 -3.70 -13.13 -18.29
C LEU A 21 -3.52 -14.65 -18.32
N MET A 22 -4.63 -15.40 -18.37
CA MET A 22 -4.63 -16.87 -18.48
C MET A 22 -4.20 -17.34 -19.87
N ALA A 23 -4.61 -16.61 -20.93
CA ALA A 23 -4.24 -16.94 -22.30
C ALA A 23 -2.76 -16.62 -22.62
N SER A 24 -2.16 -15.63 -21.98
CA SER A 24 -0.74 -15.30 -22.14
C SER A 24 0.21 -16.30 -21.46
N GLY A 25 -0.31 -17.08 -20.50
CA GLY A 25 0.42 -18.21 -19.89
C GLY A 25 0.50 -19.45 -20.77
N ASP A 26 -0.46 -19.62 -21.68
CA ASP A 26 -0.59 -20.82 -22.50
C ASP A 26 0.21 -20.74 -23.81
N SER A 27 0.70 -19.56 -24.20
CA SER A 27 1.34 -19.32 -25.51
C SER A 27 2.86 -19.59 -25.54
N ARG A 28 3.47 -20.15 -24.49
CA ARG A 28 4.92 -20.44 -24.42
C ARG A 28 5.31 -21.92 -24.39
N GLU A 29 4.37 -22.86 -24.44
CA GLU A 29 4.66 -24.29 -24.46
C GLU A 29 4.77 -24.92 -25.84
N GLU A 30 4.63 -24.19 -26.94
CA GLU A 30 4.65 -24.78 -28.31
C GLU A 30 5.98 -24.66 -29.05
N LEU A 31 7.14 -24.49 -28.38
CA LEU A 31 8.45 -24.50 -29.04
C LEU A 31 9.46 -25.37 -28.32
N HIS A 32 9.22 -26.68 -28.19
CA HIS A 32 10.28 -27.68 -28.11
C HIS A 32 9.68 -29.08 -28.34
N ASP A 33 9.49 -29.40 -29.59
CA ASP A 33 9.33 -30.79 -30.03
C ASP A 33 10.71 -31.30 -30.48
N GLY A 34 11.21 -32.34 -29.81
CA GLY A 34 12.50 -32.94 -30.12
C GLY A 34 12.85 -34.12 -29.23
N ALA A 35 12.27 -35.30 -29.53
CA ALA A 35 12.80 -36.64 -29.35
C ALA A 35 13.24 -37.12 -27.94
N GLY A 36 12.53 -38.15 -27.46
CA GLY A 36 13.00 -39.05 -26.39
C GLY A 36 11.86 -39.79 -25.73
N ALA A 37 11.41 -40.92 -26.35
CA ALA A 37 10.53 -41.85 -25.70
C ALA A 37 11.24 -42.56 -24.56
N ASP A 38 10.70 -42.45 -23.33
CA ASP A 38 10.93 -43.47 -22.32
C ASP A 38 9.70 -43.66 -21.43
N GLU A 39 9.43 -44.92 -21.12
CA GLU A 39 8.23 -45.41 -20.48
C GLU A 39 8.20 -45.09 -18.99
N SER A 40 7.39 -44.10 -18.55
CA SER A 40 6.85 -44.03 -17.18
C SER A 40 5.51 -43.28 -17.15
N GLY A 41 4.53 -43.76 -17.82
CA GLY A 41 3.23 -43.11 -18.06
C GLY A 41 2.25 -43.06 -16.87
N GLY A 42 2.69 -43.29 -15.62
CA GLY A 42 1.81 -43.33 -14.44
C GLY A 42 1.74 -42.01 -13.63
N ASN A 43 2.78 -41.21 -13.61
CA ASN A 43 2.84 -40.04 -12.76
C ASN A 43 2.49 -38.71 -13.45
N GLN A 44 2.64 -38.64 -14.77
CA GLN A 44 2.53 -37.41 -15.55
C GLN A 44 1.08 -36.87 -15.57
N TRP A 45 0.07 -37.73 -15.64
CA TRP A 45 -1.34 -37.33 -15.59
C TRP A 45 -1.82 -36.92 -14.21
N GLN A 46 -1.24 -37.49 -13.14
CA GLN A 46 -1.53 -37.08 -11.76
C GLN A 46 -0.88 -35.73 -11.44
N ASP A 47 0.30 -35.46 -11.96
CA ASP A 47 0.96 -34.18 -11.77
C ASP A 47 0.31 -33.06 -12.58
N ALA A 48 -0.14 -33.35 -13.81
CA ALA A 48 -0.93 -32.41 -14.60
C ALA A 48 -2.28 -32.09 -13.92
N GLY A 49 -2.96 -33.10 -13.36
CA GLY A 49 -4.20 -32.91 -12.59
C GLY A 49 -3.99 -32.01 -11.36
N ARG A 50 -2.92 -32.23 -10.61
CA ARG A 50 -2.55 -31.39 -9.45
C ARG A 50 -2.14 -29.98 -9.84
N LEU A 51 -1.53 -29.79 -11.02
CA LEU A 51 -1.18 -28.47 -11.54
C LEU A 51 -2.44 -27.70 -11.92
N VAL A 52 -3.35 -28.35 -12.68
CA VAL A 52 -4.65 -27.75 -13.06
C VAL A 52 -5.48 -27.39 -11.82
N GLU A 53 -5.51 -28.26 -10.81
CA GLU A 53 -6.24 -28.01 -9.57
C GLU A 53 -5.63 -26.84 -8.79
N ARG A 54 -4.28 -26.73 -8.70
CA ARG A 54 -3.59 -25.59 -8.08
C ARG A 54 -3.81 -24.28 -8.83
N VAL A 55 -3.77 -24.31 -10.16
CA VAL A 55 -4.05 -23.13 -10.99
C VAL A 55 -5.50 -22.70 -10.83
N ALA A 56 -6.45 -23.63 -10.84
CA ALA A 56 -7.86 -23.32 -10.62
C ALA A 56 -8.14 -22.75 -9.23
N GLN A 57 -7.55 -23.33 -8.17
CA GLN A 57 -7.70 -22.83 -6.80
C GLN A 57 -7.08 -21.45 -6.63
N ASN A 58 -5.89 -21.19 -7.20
CA ASN A 58 -5.26 -19.88 -7.16
C ASN A 58 -6.06 -18.84 -7.95
N SER A 59 -6.62 -19.22 -9.09
CA SER A 59 -7.46 -18.31 -9.90
C SER A 59 -8.76 -17.95 -9.20
N LEU A 60 -9.42 -18.92 -8.56
CA LEU A 60 -10.64 -18.68 -7.77
C LEU A 60 -10.35 -17.77 -6.57
N LYS A 61 -9.22 -17.99 -5.89
CA LYS A 61 -8.79 -17.14 -4.79
C LYS A 61 -8.48 -15.71 -5.25
N LEU A 62 -7.79 -15.56 -6.38
CA LEU A 62 -7.48 -14.26 -6.96
C LEU A 62 -8.76 -13.50 -7.37
N VAL A 63 -9.72 -14.19 -7.99
CA VAL A 63 -11.03 -13.62 -8.34
C VAL A 63 -11.80 -13.20 -7.10
N HIS A 64 -11.76 -14.00 -6.04
CA HIS A 64 -12.42 -13.67 -4.77
C HIS A 64 -11.79 -12.44 -4.12
N GLU A 65 -10.47 -12.41 -3.95
CA GLU A 65 -9.77 -11.25 -3.37
C GLU A 65 -9.91 -9.98 -4.23
N PHE A 66 -9.97 -10.13 -5.55
CA PHE A 66 -10.25 -9.01 -6.44
C PHE A 66 -11.68 -8.49 -6.27
N SER A 67 -12.66 -9.39 -6.12
CA SER A 67 -14.04 -9.01 -5.85
C SER A 67 -14.17 -8.35 -4.46
N GLU A 68 -13.49 -8.86 -3.44
CA GLU A 68 -13.42 -8.22 -2.13
C GLU A 68 -12.80 -6.83 -2.21
N PHE A 69 -11.69 -6.69 -2.95
CA PHE A 69 -11.07 -5.39 -3.19
C PHE A 69 -12.02 -4.38 -3.86
N LEU A 70 -12.82 -4.81 -4.82
CA LEU A 70 -13.79 -3.92 -5.48
C LEU A 70 -14.97 -3.53 -4.56
N VAL A 71 -15.34 -4.43 -3.64
CA VAL A 71 -16.48 -4.25 -2.72
C VAL A 71 -16.04 -3.59 -1.40
N GLU A 72 -14.74 -3.52 -1.09
CA GLU A 72 -14.27 -2.75 0.06
C GLU A 72 -14.84 -1.33 0.01
N PRO A 73 -15.35 -0.81 1.14
CA PRO A 73 -15.97 0.50 1.16
C PRO A 73 -14.98 1.58 0.71
N GLU A 74 -15.51 2.58 0.03
CA GLU A 74 -14.78 3.82 -0.23
C GLU A 74 -14.53 4.54 1.08
N ASP A 75 -13.48 5.37 1.13
CA ASP A 75 -13.23 6.22 2.28
C ASP A 75 -14.38 7.21 2.48
N SER A 76 -14.67 7.51 3.73
CA SER A 76 -15.67 8.50 4.12
C SER A 76 -15.35 9.87 3.49
N ASP A 77 -16.38 10.61 3.14
CA ASP A 77 -16.24 11.97 2.65
C ASP A 77 -15.91 12.90 3.83
N THR A 78 -14.63 13.20 3.97
CA THR A 78 -14.08 14.04 5.04
C THR A 78 -13.27 15.20 4.48
N ASP A 79 -12.84 16.09 5.34
CA ASP A 79 -12.01 17.24 4.97
C ASP A 79 -10.66 16.87 4.32
N LEU A 80 -10.22 15.62 4.46
CA LEU A 80 -9.07 15.10 3.73
C LEU A 80 -9.33 14.87 2.24
N ARG A 81 -10.59 14.90 1.81
CA ARG A 81 -11.04 14.66 0.43
C ARG A 81 -11.64 15.89 -0.24
N ARG A 82 -11.35 17.06 0.27
CA ARG A 82 -11.76 18.33 -0.36
C ARG A 82 -11.17 18.47 -1.76
N PRO A 83 -11.86 19.18 -2.69
CA PRO A 83 -11.30 19.52 -3.98
C PRO A 83 -9.95 20.22 -3.85
N LEU A 84 -8.93 19.70 -4.51
CA LEU A 84 -7.56 20.17 -4.35
C LEU A 84 -7.34 21.52 -5.03
N LEU A 85 -6.57 22.41 -4.40
CA LEU A 85 -6.18 23.70 -4.92
C LEU A 85 -4.90 23.63 -5.78
N GLY A 86 -4.18 22.51 -5.75
CA GLY A 86 -2.92 22.33 -6.47
C GLY A 86 -1.73 23.09 -5.84
N ARG A 87 -1.93 23.74 -4.70
CA ARG A 87 -0.87 24.36 -3.90
C ARG A 87 -0.51 23.46 -2.74
N ARG A 88 0.76 23.07 -2.65
CA ARG A 88 1.23 22.08 -1.68
C ARG A 88 2.24 22.68 -0.73
N HIS A 89 2.08 22.35 0.55
CA HIS A 89 3.01 22.67 1.61
C HIS A 89 3.76 21.41 2.02
N CYS A 90 5.08 21.56 2.24
CA CYS A 90 5.93 20.47 2.69
C CYS A 90 6.55 20.85 4.03
N ARG A 91 6.52 19.93 4.99
CA ARG A 91 7.19 20.03 6.28
C ARG A 91 7.78 18.68 6.66
N TRP A 92 8.76 18.68 7.54
CA TRP A 92 9.31 17.44 8.11
C TRP A 92 9.65 17.66 9.58
N SER A 93 9.59 16.57 10.34
CA SER A 93 9.81 16.59 11.78
C SER A 93 11.30 16.67 12.12
N GLU A 94 11.60 17.04 13.35
CA GLU A 94 12.90 16.75 13.95
C GLU A 94 13.16 15.23 13.92
N PRO A 95 14.44 14.80 13.81
CA PRO A 95 14.79 13.39 13.80
C PRO A 95 14.59 12.76 15.19
N VAL A 96 13.94 11.60 15.19
CA VAL A 96 13.69 10.79 16.40
C VAL A 96 14.58 9.54 16.38
N PRO A 97 15.24 9.17 17.49
CA PRO A 97 16.06 7.97 17.54
C PRO A 97 15.28 6.71 17.16
N MET A 98 15.79 5.92 16.22
CA MET A 98 15.21 4.65 15.79
C MET A 98 14.98 3.68 16.97
N GLU A 99 15.82 3.77 18.01
CA GLU A 99 15.72 2.92 19.19
C GLU A 99 14.41 3.16 19.95
N ARG A 100 13.85 4.36 19.93
CA ARG A 100 12.52 4.64 20.50
C ARG A 100 11.45 3.78 19.85
N PHE A 101 11.43 3.71 18.51
CA PHE A 101 10.48 2.87 17.77
C PHE A 101 10.71 1.38 18.01
N ARG A 102 11.97 0.94 18.11
CA ARG A 102 12.32 -0.44 18.42
C ARG A 102 11.89 -0.85 19.81
N SER A 103 12.07 0.03 20.79
CA SER A 103 11.66 -0.21 22.18
C SER A 103 10.14 -0.42 22.27
N ILE A 104 9.36 0.48 21.70
CA ILE A 104 7.89 0.37 21.64
C ILE A 104 7.50 -0.94 20.94
N ALA A 105 8.06 -1.21 19.75
CA ALA A 105 7.74 -2.40 18.99
C ALA A 105 8.03 -3.70 19.77
N ARG A 106 9.11 -3.72 20.55
CA ARG A 106 9.50 -4.86 21.38
C ARG A 106 8.54 -5.05 22.57
N ILE A 107 8.23 -3.97 23.29
CA ILE A 107 7.36 -4.00 24.48
C ILE A 107 5.94 -4.40 24.10
N THR A 108 5.42 -3.87 22.99
CA THR A 108 4.05 -4.12 22.53
C THR A 108 3.92 -5.31 21.58
N ASN A 109 5.06 -5.95 21.22
CA ASN A 109 5.09 -7.07 20.28
C ASN A 109 4.43 -6.74 18.92
N VAL A 110 4.74 -5.56 18.37
CA VAL A 110 4.30 -5.09 17.05
C VAL A 110 5.52 -4.86 16.14
N THR A 111 5.30 -4.48 14.89
CA THR A 111 6.40 -4.04 14.02
C THR A 111 6.61 -2.53 14.15
N ILE A 112 7.81 -2.06 13.80
CA ILE A 112 8.10 -0.62 13.73
C ILE A 112 7.11 0.08 12.79
N ASN A 113 6.75 -0.57 11.68
CA ASN A 113 5.78 -0.02 10.74
C ASN A 113 4.38 0.16 11.35
N ASP A 114 3.97 -0.74 12.26
CA ASP A 114 2.69 -0.60 12.97
C ASP A 114 2.73 0.63 13.90
N VAL A 115 3.87 0.89 14.57
CA VAL A 115 4.05 2.09 15.41
C VAL A 115 3.99 3.36 14.57
N LEU A 116 4.68 3.39 13.44
CA LEU A 116 4.69 4.53 12.52
C LEU A 116 3.29 4.85 11.99
N LEU A 117 2.55 3.84 11.56
CA LEU A 117 1.17 3.99 11.09
C LEU A 117 0.21 4.42 12.21
N SER A 118 0.45 3.98 13.47
CA SER A 118 -0.32 4.45 14.62
C SER A 118 -0.15 5.94 14.87
N CYS A 119 1.08 6.45 14.76
CA CYS A 119 1.35 7.89 14.86
C CYS A 119 0.61 8.68 13.75
N VAL A 120 0.61 8.16 12.53
CA VAL A 120 -0.12 8.79 11.41
C VAL A 120 -1.63 8.78 11.65
N ALA A 121 -2.20 7.65 12.09
CA ALA A 121 -3.63 7.54 12.36
C ALA A 121 -4.08 8.49 13.49
N ALA A 122 -3.25 8.66 14.52
CA ALA A 122 -3.51 9.63 15.59
C ALA A 122 -3.54 11.07 15.08
N ALA A 123 -2.57 11.46 14.26
CA ALA A 123 -2.51 12.79 13.68
C ALA A 123 -3.70 13.06 12.74
N VAL A 124 -4.11 12.06 11.94
CA VAL A 124 -5.34 12.14 11.13
C VAL A 124 -6.56 12.35 12.02
N ARG A 125 -6.70 11.56 13.09
CA ARG A 125 -7.78 11.71 14.08
C ARG A 125 -7.84 13.11 14.65
N THR A 126 -6.71 13.63 15.13
CA THR A 126 -6.65 14.99 15.71
C THR A 126 -7.09 16.03 14.69
N ARG A 127 -6.60 15.92 13.47
CA ARG A 127 -6.94 16.85 12.39
C ARG A 127 -8.43 16.87 12.08
N LEU A 128 -9.06 15.71 11.91
CA LEU A 128 -10.50 15.61 11.63
C LEU A 128 -11.35 16.06 12.82
N GLY A 129 -10.90 15.76 14.06
CA GLY A 129 -11.58 16.22 15.27
C GLY A 129 -11.56 17.74 15.43
N ILE A 130 -10.50 18.43 15.01
CA ILE A 130 -10.44 19.90 14.99
C ILE A 130 -11.47 20.49 14.02
N GLU A 131 -11.68 19.85 12.86
CA GLU A 131 -12.69 20.26 11.87
C GLU A 131 -14.13 19.89 12.29
N GLY A 132 -14.30 19.14 13.39
CA GLY A 132 -15.62 18.77 13.92
C GLY A 132 -16.27 17.59 13.21
N GLU A 133 -15.49 16.76 12.53
CA GLU A 133 -15.96 15.55 11.88
C GLU A 133 -16.45 14.50 12.89
N ASP A 134 -17.47 13.75 12.51
CA ASP A 134 -17.92 12.58 13.26
C ASP A 134 -16.98 11.40 12.96
N LEU A 135 -16.20 11.00 13.96
CA LEU A 135 -15.17 9.97 13.83
C LEU A 135 -15.70 8.56 14.13
N ASP A 136 -16.89 8.44 14.74
CA ASP A 136 -17.38 7.13 15.24
C ASP A 136 -17.69 6.14 14.09
N GLU A 137 -18.06 6.66 12.92
CA GLU A 137 -18.35 5.86 11.73
C GLU A 137 -17.38 6.12 10.57
N ALA A 138 -16.34 6.91 10.79
CA ALA A 138 -15.41 7.29 9.74
C ALA A 138 -14.53 6.11 9.30
N VAL A 139 -14.61 5.76 8.02
CA VAL A 139 -13.76 4.74 7.38
C VAL A 139 -12.72 5.46 6.54
N LEU A 140 -11.46 5.33 6.92
CA LEU A 140 -10.33 5.95 6.24
C LEU A 140 -9.21 4.94 6.02
N HIS A 141 -8.55 5.03 4.88
CA HIS A 141 -7.41 4.18 4.56
C HIS A 141 -6.19 5.01 4.16
N ALA A 142 -5.03 4.47 4.47
CA ALA A 142 -3.77 4.89 3.88
C ALA A 142 -3.39 3.97 2.73
N ALA A 143 -3.11 4.52 1.56
CA ALA A 143 -2.46 3.81 0.48
C ALA A 143 -0.97 3.64 0.80
N VAL A 144 -0.54 2.41 1.07
CA VAL A 144 0.83 2.09 1.48
C VAL A 144 1.51 1.27 0.40
N PRO A 145 2.55 1.78 -0.27
CA PRO A 145 3.32 1.00 -1.23
C PRO A 145 4.15 -0.07 -0.50
N VAL A 146 4.12 -1.29 -1.03
CA VAL A 146 4.88 -2.44 -0.52
C VAL A 146 5.68 -3.11 -1.63
N ASP A 147 6.90 -3.52 -1.32
CA ASP A 147 7.74 -4.26 -2.27
C ASP A 147 7.16 -5.66 -2.51
N ILE A 148 6.94 -5.99 -3.79
CA ILE A 148 6.38 -7.28 -4.21
C ILE A 148 7.41 -8.21 -4.85
N ARG A 149 8.69 -7.83 -4.96
CA ARG A 149 9.73 -8.63 -5.64
C ARG A 149 9.79 -10.06 -5.12
N SER A 150 9.67 -10.24 -3.80
CA SER A 150 9.68 -11.56 -3.18
C SER A 150 8.42 -12.39 -3.44
N ARG A 151 7.35 -11.77 -3.91
CA ARG A 151 6.04 -12.41 -4.17
C ARG A 151 5.81 -12.71 -5.65
N LEU A 152 6.62 -12.13 -6.53
CA LEU A 152 6.50 -12.37 -7.96
C LEU A 152 6.88 -13.82 -8.31
N PRO A 153 6.18 -14.42 -9.29
CA PRO A 153 6.62 -15.66 -9.91
C PRO A 153 8.08 -15.53 -10.39
N GLU A 154 8.81 -16.64 -10.43
CA GLU A 154 10.25 -16.62 -10.73
C GLU A 154 10.55 -15.99 -12.09
N GLU A 155 9.65 -16.21 -13.07
CA GLU A 155 9.76 -15.70 -14.44
C GLU A 155 9.61 -14.16 -14.51
N LEU A 156 8.95 -13.56 -13.53
CA LEU A 156 8.70 -12.11 -13.44
C LEU A 156 9.63 -11.41 -12.45
N LYS A 157 10.47 -12.15 -11.74
CA LYS A 157 11.44 -11.55 -10.82
C LYS A 157 12.52 -10.80 -11.60
N PRO A 158 12.83 -9.56 -11.18
CA PRO A 158 13.93 -8.83 -11.78
C PRO A 158 15.28 -9.51 -11.46
N ALA A 159 16.24 -9.34 -12.35
CA ALA A 159 17.61 -9.75 -12.06
C ALA A 159 18.13 -9.05 -10.79
N PRO A 160 19.02 -9.68 -10.00
CA PRO A 160 19.61 -9.04 -8.83
C PRO A 160 20.23 -7.68 -9.18
N GLY A 161 19.83 -6.64 -8.46
CA GLY A 161 20.28 -5.27 -8.69
C GLY A 161 19.59 -4.52 -9.84
N ALA A 162 18.63 -5.13 -10.53
CA ALA A 162 17.86 -4.43 -11.55
C ALA A 162 16.98 -3.33 -10.91
N LEU A 163 17.02 -2.14 -11.54
CA LEU A 163 16.12 -1.04 -11.19
C LEU A 163 14.74 -1.30 -11.80
N GLY A 164 13.71 -0.79 -11.14
CA GLY A 164 12.34 -0.88 -11.63
C GLY A 164 11.29 -0.72 -10.53
N ASN A 165 10.06 -0.44 -10.93
CA ASN A 165 8.93 -0.25 -10.02
C ASN A 165 8.23 -1.59 -9.77
N TYR A 166 8.71 -2.33 -8.76
CA TYR A 166 8.15 -3.60 -8.33
C TYR A 166 7.47 -3.44 -6.97
N PHE A 167 6.50 -2.55 -6.91
CA PHE A 167 5.69 -2.36 -5.71
C PHE A 167 4.20 -2.48 -6.04
N GLY A 168 3.45 -3.03 -5.10
CA GLY A 168 2.00 -2.96 -5.08
C GLY A 168 1.55 -1.99 -4.00
N THR A 169 0.27 -1.67 -3.98
CA THR A 169 -0.33 -0.83 -2.95
C THR A 169 -1.25 -1.67 -2.09
N VAL A 170 -1.20 -1.48 -0.79
CA VAL A 170 -2.21 -1.96 0.16
C VAL A 170 -2.95 -0.79 0.76
N PHE A 171 -4.23 -0.98 1.03
CA PHE A 171 -5.06 0.00 1.70
C PHE A 171 -5.17 -0.40 3.17
N VAL A 172 -4.47 0.34 4.03
CA VAL A 172 -4.41 0.08 5.46
C VAL A 172 -5.44 0.94 6.16
N PRO A 173 -6.45 0.35 6.82
CA PRO A 173 -7.40 1.12 7.61
C PRO A 173 -6.68 1.96 8.66
N LEU A 174 -7.06 3.22 8.77
CA LEU A 174 -6.60 4.14 9.80
C LEU A 174 -7.68 4.22 10.89
N PRO A 175 -7.45 3.64 12.09
CA PRO A 175 -8.43 3.68 13.17
C PRO A 175 -8.46 5.07 13.81
N VAL A 176 -9.32 5.94 13.30
CA VAL A 176 -9.51 7.31 13.79
C VAL A 176 -10.58 7.41 14.88
N ASP A 177 -11.43 6.41 15.03
CA ASP A 177 -12.45 6.26 16.08
C ASP A 177 -11.87 5.78 17.43
N GLY A 178 -10.67 5.18 17.45
CA GLY A 178 -10.02 4.68 18.64
C GLY A 178 -9.48 5.78 19.56
N GLU A 179 -9.82 5.76 20.84
CA GLU A 179 -9.40 6.78 21.82
C GLU A 179 -7.99 6.54 22.37
N SER A 180 -7.62 5.27 22.53
CA SER A 180 -6.38 4.86 23.17
C SER A 180 -5.26 4.61 22.17
N PRO A 181 -4.03 5.10 22.40
CA PRO A 181 -2.86 4.80 21.56
C PRO A 181 -2.59 3.30 21.40
N LEU A 182 -2.74 2.52 22.46
CA LEU A 182 -2.53 1.07 22.41
C LEU A 182 -3.62 0.35 21.62
N GLU A 183 -4.87 0.77 21.74
CA GLU A 183 -5.97 0.23 20.93
C GLU A 183 -5.72 0.46 19.45
N ARG A 184 -5.43 1.70 19.07
CA ARG A 184 -5.08 2.09 17.70
C ARG A 184 -3.92 1.25 17.15
N LEU A 185 -2.86 1.09 17.94
CA LEU A 185 -1.69 0.30 17.59
C LEU A 185 -2.03 -1.19 17.33
N TYR A 186 -2.87 -1.79 18.18
CA TYR A 186 -3.24 -3.19 18.01
C TYR A 186 -4.23 -3.42 16.87
N ARG A 187 -5.12 -2.47 16.60
CA ARG A 187 -5.98 -2.50 15.40
C ARG A 187 -5.14 -2.44 14.12
N ILE A 188 -4.19 -1.53 14.02
CA ILE A 188 -3.25 -1.45 12.90
C ILE A 188 -2.44 -2.75 12.77
N LYS A 189 -1.91 -3.31 13.85
CA LYS A 189 -1.21 -4.59 13.84
C LYS A 189 -2.08 -5.71 13.26
N HIS A 190 -3.35 -5.76 13.64
CA HIS A 190 -4.29 -6.76 13.12
C HIS A 190 -4.42 -6.63 11.60
N GLU A 191 -4.70 -5.43 11.11
CA GLU A 191 -4.91 -5.17 9.70
C GLU A 191 -3.63 -5.36 8.86
N THR A 192 -2.50 -4.87 9.32
CA THR A 192 -1.22 -5.08 8.60
C THR A 192 -0.84 -6.55 8.51
N ARG A 193 -1.18 -7.36 9.51
CA ARG A 193 -1.00 -8.82 9.46
C ARG A 193 -1.93 -9.49 8.46
N ARG A 194 -3.20 -9.06 8.38
CA ARG A 194 -4.16 -9.53 7.39
C ARG A 194 -3.68 -9.21 5.97
N LEU A 195 -3.31 -7.97 5.72
CA LEU A 195 -2.86 -7.46 4.43
C LEU A 195 -1.54 -8.11 3.97
N LYS A 196 -0.62 -8.40 4.88
CA LYS A 196 0.63 -9.13 4.56
C LYS A 196 0.38 -10.55 4.02
N LYS A 197 -0.76 -11.15 4.29
CA LYS A 197 -1.14 -12.47 3.79
C LYS A 197 -2.04 -12.42 2.56
N SER A 198 -2.55 -11.24 2.21
CA SER A 198 -3.43 -11.04 1.06
C SER A 198 -2.64 -10.90 -0.26
N TRP A 199 -3.33 -11.08 -1.38
CA TRP A 199 -2.81 -10.81 -2.72
C TRP A 199 -3.07 -9.37 -3.18
N GLN A 200 -3.66 -8.53 -2.34
CA GLN A 200 -3.99 -7.12 -2.64
C GLN A 200 -2.82 -6.37 -3.31
N PRO A 201 -1.54 -6.47 -2.79
CA PRO A 201 -0.43 -5.81 -3.45
C PRO A 201 -0.14 -6.30 -4.87
N GLY A 202 -0.31 -7.60 -5.11
CA GLY A 202 -0.13 -8.19 -6.43
C GLY A 202 -1.23 -7.77 -7.40
N ILE A 203 -2.47 -7.70 -6.92
CA ILE A 203 -3.62 -7.20 -7.69
C ILE A 203 -3.41 -5.73 -8.07
N ALA A 204 -3.03 -4.89 -7.12
CA ALA A 204 -2.76 -3.47 -7.35
C ALA A 204 -1.63 -3.26 -8.36
N TRP A 205 -0.55 -4.03 -8.24
CA TRP A 205 0.55 -4.00 -9.21
C TRP A 205 0.12 -4.45 -10.59
N GLY A 206 -0.64 -5.55 -10.70
CA GLY A 206 -1.17 -6.07 -11.95
C GLY A 206 -2.08 -5.06 -12.66
N LEU A 207 -2.95 -4.38 -11.92
CA LEU A 207 -3.81 -3.32 -12.43
C LEU A 207 -2.98 -2.12 -12.92
N ALA A 208 -2.00 -1.67 -12.14
CA ALA A 208 -1.11 -0.58 -12.56
C ALA A 208 -0.29 -0.95 -13.81
N ALA A 209 0.23 -2.18 -13.89
CA ALA A 209 0.93 -2.69 -15.06
C ALA A 209 0.01 -2.78 -16.30
N SER A 210 -1.26 -3.15 -16.10
CA SER A 210 -2.23 -3.24 -17.19
C SER A 210 -2.69 -1.87 -17.71
N ALA A 211 -2.50 -0.79 -16.96
CA ALA A 211 -2.88 0.56 -17.37
C ALA A 211 -2.23 1.00 -18.70
N THR A 212 -1.10 0.40 -19.07
CA THR A 212 -0.43 0.66 -20.37
C THR A 212 -1.13 0.00 -21.55
N VAL A 213 -1.89 -1.09 -21.32
CA VAL A 213 -2.62 -1.86 -22.35
C VAL A 213 -4.12 -1.64 -22.29
N VAL A 214 -4.62 -1.08 -21.20
CA VAL A 214 -6.05 -0.72 -21.06
C VAL A 214 -6.37 0.42 -22.02
N PRO A 215 -7.46 0.31 -22.83
CA PRO A 215 -7.91 1.39 -23.71
C PRO A 215 -8.13 2.69 -22.94
N GLU A 216 -7.80 3.82 -23.55
CA GLU A 216 -7.84 5.16 -22.93
C GLU A 216 -9.15 5.48 -22.19
N PRO A 217 -10.35 5.15 -22.70
CA PRO A 217 -11.60 5.44 -22.00
C PRO A 217 -11.78 4.71 -20.65
N TRP A 218 -10.99 3.67 -20.40
CA TRP A 218 -11.08 2.85 -19.17
C TRP A 218 -9.98 3.15 -18.14
N ARG A 219 -8.96 3.92 -18.52
CA ARG A 219 -7.82 4.21 -17.62
C ARG A 219 -8.24 5.09 -16.45
N GLU A 220 -8.98 6.15 -16.73
CA GLU A 220 -9.43 7.10 -15.71
C GLU A 220 -10.42 6.46 -14.73
N PRO A 221 -11.50 5.79 -15.16
CA PRO A 221 -12.37 5.07 -14.24
C PRO A 221 -11.65 4.01 -13.39
N LEU A 222 -10.66 3.31 -13.96
CA LEU A 222 -9.87 2.34 -13.20
C LEU A 222 -9.02 3.01 -12.12
N ALA A 223 -8.38 4.11 -12.44
CA ALA A 223 -7.60 4.89 -11.49
C ALA A 223 -8.48 5.48 -10.39
N GLU A 224 -9.68 5.95 -10.73
CA GLU A 224 -10.65 6.51 -9.79
C GLU A 224 -11.03 5.52 -8.69
N VAL A 225 -11.20 4.23 -9.02
CA VAL A 225 -11.44 3.17 -8.01
C VAL A 225 -10.34 3.12 -6.96
N PHE A 226 -9.08 3.35 -7.36
CA PHE A 226 -7.96 3.39 -6.41
C PHE A 226 -7.97 4.66 -5.56
N TYR A 227 -8.23 5.81 -6.18
CA TYR A 227 -8.19 7.09 -5.47
C TYR A 227 -9.33 7.23 -4.45
N ARG A 228 -10.48 6.60 -4.71
CA ARG A 228 -11.61 6.60 -3.77
C ARG A 228 -11.37 5.75 -2.53
N LYS A 229 -10.40 4.83 -2.56
CA LYS A 229 -10.11 3.90 -1.47
C LYS A 229 -9.04 4.38 -0.49
N ALA A 230 -8.55 5.62 -0.62
CA ALA A 230 -7.57 6.15 0.32
C ALA A 230 -7.67 7.66 0.45
N SER A 231 -7.55 8.15 1.66
CA SER A 231 -7.49 9.58 1.99
C SER A 231 -6.06 10.09 2.12
N ALA A 232 -5.09 9.20 2.24
CA ALA A 232 -3.68 9.55 2.34
C ALA A 232 -2.79 8.50 1.66
N VAL A 233 -1.61 8.94 1.20
CA VAL A 233 -0.52 8.03 0.82
C VAL A 233 0.52 8.02 1.93
N VAL A 234 0.89 6.85 2.44
CA VAL A 234 1.93 6.71 3.47
C VAL A 234 3.02 5.80 2.97
N SER A 235 4.23 6.33 2.82
CA SER A 235 5.39 5.56 2.36
C SER A 235 6.49 5.55 3.40
N ASN A 236 6.91 4.37 3.81
CA ASN A 236 8.04 4.16 4.71
C ASN A 236 9.22 3.57 3.92
N VAL A 237 10.30 4.33 3.81
CA VAL A 237 11.51 3.92 3.09
C VAL A 237 12.67 3.80 4.08
N PRO A 238 13.17 2.57 4.31
CA PRO A 238 14.36 2.39 5.11
C PRO A 238 15.58 2.94 4.35
N GLY A 239 16.21 3.95 4.91
CA GLY A 239 17.47 4.49 4.43
C GLY A 239 18.68 3.75 5.01
N THR A 240 19.88 4.28 4.81
CA THR A 240 21.10 3.65 5.31
C THR A 240 21.25 3.83 6.82
N PRO A 241 21.60 2.76 7.56
CA PRO A 241 21.84 2.86 9.00
C PRO A 241 23.10 3.66 9.34
N GLU A 242 24.00 3.83 8.39
CA GLU A 242 25.25 4.58 8.53
C GLU A 242 25.16 5.95 7.85
N ALA A 243 25.85 6.94 8.43
CA ALA A 243 25.95 8.26 7.83
C ALA A 243 26.67 8.19 6.47
N ARG A 244 26.16 8.90 5.49
CA ARG A 244 26.75 9.04 4.16
C ARG A 244 27.44 10.39 4.00
N TYR A 245 28.37 10.44 3.05
CA TYR A 245 29.18 11.63 2.79
C TYR A 245 29.17 11.93 1.29
N ILE A 246 29.10 13.20 0.94
CA ILE A 246 29.26 13.72 -0.42
C ILE A 246 30.43 14.70 -0.42
N ALA A 247 31.44 14.46 -1.23
CA ALA A 247 32.66 15.29 -1.30
C ALA A 247 33.28 15.60 0.08
N GLY A 248 33.30 14.61 0.99
CA GLY A 248 33.84 14.74 2.35
C GLY A 248 32.90 15.39 3.36
N CYS A 249 31.76 15.95 2.92
CA CYS A 249 30.75 16.52 3.82
C CYS A 249 29.73 15.48 4.23
N ARG A 250 29.47 15.36 5.54
CA ARG A 250 28.45 14.46 6.06
C ARG A 250 27.06 14.93 5.61
N ILE A 251 26.24 14.02 5.10
CA ILE A 251 24.81 14.27 4.90
C ILE A 251 24.17 14.28 6.29
N ALA A 252 23.61 15.40 6.69
CA ALA A 252 22.98 15.56 8.01
C ALA A 252 21.64 14.81 8.07
N GLU A 253 20.80 15.02 7.07
CA GLU A 253 19.43 14.49 6.99
C GLU A 253 19.11 14.08 5.56
N GLN A 254 18.15 13.18 5.42
CA GLN A 254 17.59 12.77 4.12
C GLN A 254 16.07 12.76 4.23
N MET A 255 15.40 13.30 3.22
CA MET A 255 13.96 13.26 3.10
C MET A 255 13.57 12.95 1.65
N PHE A 256 12.45 12.31 1.47
CA PHE A 256 11.80 12.15 0.17
C PHE A 256 10.33 12.57 0.30
N TRP A 257 9.71 12.86 -0.82
CA TRP A 257 8.30 13.23 -0.87
C TRP A 257 7.55 12.18 -1.67
N VAL A 258 6.58 11.52 -1.00
CA VAL A 258 5.75 10.53 -1.67
C VAL A 258 4.86 11.22 -2.70
N PRO A 259 4.80 10.71 -3.94
CA PRO A 259 3.89 11.25 -4.94
C PRO A 259 2.45 10.96 -4.55
N GLN A 260 1.60 11.94 -4.78
CA GLN A 260 0.15 11.83 -4.64
C GLN A 260 -0.48 11.79 -6.03
N ALA A 261 -1.59 11.10 -6.15
CA ALA A 261 -2.32 10.99 -7.40
C ALA A 261 -3.84 11.13 -7.16
N GLY A 262 -4.57 11.53 -8.19
CA GLY A 262 -6.00 11.76 -8.09
C GLY A 262 -6.34 12.84 -7.07
N ASP A 263 -7.38 12.58 -6.30
CA ASP A 263 -7.93 13.50 -5.29
C ASP A 263 -7.28 13.34 -3.90
N ILE A 264 -6.18 12.59 -3.80
CA ILE A 264 -5.47 12.42 -2.53
C ILE A 264 -4.59 13.64 -2.28
N GLY A 265 -5.01 14.47 -1.33
CA GLY A 265 -4.32 15.72 -0.97
C GLY A 265 -3.26 15.58 0.13
N LEU A 266 -3.13 14.39 0.77
CA LEU A 266 -2.22 14.16 1.89
C LEU A 266 -1.23 13.04 1.57
N GLY A 267 0.06 13.34 1.66
CA GLY A 267 1.15 12.38 1.52
C GLY A 267 2.10 12.42 2.71
N ILE A 268 2.34 11.25 3.30
CA ILE A 268 3.24 11.10 4.44
C ILE A 268 4.43 10.24 4.02
N SER A 269 5.61 10.79 4.18
CA SER A 269 6.90 10.15 3.92
C SER A 269 7.59 9.86 5.22
N ILE A 270 8.01 8.61 5.43
CA ILE A 270 8.75 8.23 6.62
C ILE A 270 10.11 7.70 6.15
N VAL A 271 11.18 8.25 6.67
CA VAL A 271 12.52 7.83 6.30
C VAL A 271 13.35 7.54 7.54
N SER A 272 14.12 6.45 7.49
CA SER A 272 15.15 6.19 8.49
C SER A 272 16.53 6.44 7.89
N TYR A 273 17.36 7.20 8.58
CA TYR A 273 18.72 7.51 8.14
C TYR A 273 19.66 7.67 9.34
N ALA A 274 20.83 7.05 9.28
CA ALA A 274 21.88 7.15 10.30
C ALA A 274 21.36 6.94 11.75
N GLY A 275 20.46 5.97 11.93
CA GLY A 275 19.87 5.64 13.23
C GLY A 275 18.75 6.56 13.71
N GLN A 276 18.30 7.48 12.87
CA GLN A 276 17.19 8.39 13.14
C GLN A 276 15.99 8.09 12.22
N VAL A 277 14.80 8.48 12.64
CA VAL A 277 13.55 8.42 11.86
C VAL A 277 12.99 9.83 11.78
N GLN A 278 12.53 10.22 10.59
CA GLN A 278 11.83 11.48 10.37
C GLN A 278 10.53 11.24 9.63
N PHE A 279 9.52 12.01 9.99
CA PHE A 279 8.26 12.11 9.27
C PHE A 279 8.31 13.34 8.36
N GLY A 280 7.89 13.20 7.12
CA GLY A 280 7.66 14.28 6.21
C GLY A 280 6.20 14.29 5.75
N VAL A 281 5.62 15.45 5.61
CA VAL A 281 4.25 15.64 5.13
C VAL A 281 4.26 16.56 3.94
N VAL A 282 3.57 16.16 2.88
CA VAL A 282 3.19 17.02 1.79
C VAL A 282 1.66 17.05 1.72
N ALA A 283 1.09 18.22 1.88
CA ALA A 283 -0.36 18.40 1.89
C ALA A 283 -0.78 19.51 0.91
N ASP A 284 -1.92 19.29 0.22
CA ASP A 284 -2.58 20.36 -0.49
C ASP A 284 -3.17 21.38 0.50
N GLU A 285 -3.11 22.66 0.17
CA GLU A 285 -3.60 23.74 1.02
C GLU A 285 -5.08 23.61 1.38
N ALA A 286 -5.88 22.98 0.50
CA ALA A 286 -7.30 22.71 0.78
C ALA A 286 -7.48 21.69 1.91
N VAL A 287 -6.56 20.74 2.04
CA VAL A 287 -6.61 19.67 3.04
C VAL A 287 -5.94 20.12 4.34
N MET A 288 -4.81 20.80 4.22
CA MET A 288 -4.02 21.22 5.39
C MET A 288 -3.13 22.40 5.03
N ALA A 289 -3.46 23.57 5.55
CA ALA A 289 -2.70 24.79 5.28
C ALA A 289 -1.33 24.79 5.97
N ASP A 290 -1.24 24.22 7.17
CA ASP A 290 0.03 24.06 7.90
C ASP A 290 0.23 22.60 8.37
N PRO A 291 1.11 21.85 7.69
CA PRO A 291 1.42 20.47 8.06
C PRO A 291 2.28 20.31 9.33
N GLU A 292 2.75 21.38 9.95
CA GLU A 292 3.62 21.30 11.13
C GLU A 292 2.87 20.74 12.35
N GLU A 293 1.62 21.17 12.55
CA GLU A 293 0.77 20.64 13.63
C GLU A 293 0.56 19.13 13.49
N PHE A 294 0.32 18.65 12.27
CA PHE A 294 0.18 17.22 12.01
C PHE A 294 1.42 16.42 12.40
N LEU A 295 2.61 16.95 12.11
CA LEU A 295 3.87 16.32 12.51
C LEU A 295 4.02 16.29 14.04
N ASN A 296 3.63 17.37 14.72
CA ASN A 296 3.63 17.44 16.18
C ASN A 296 2.68 16.39 16.78
N ASP A 297 1.50 16.20 16.20
CA ASP A 297 0.55 15.18 16.64
C ASP A 297 1.10 13.74 16.45
N CYS A 298 1.82 13.48 15.36
CA CYS A 298 2.54 12.21 15.17
C CYS A 298 3.55 11.96 16.31
N LEU A 299 4.32 13.00 16.69
CA LEU A 299 5.31 12.90 17.76
C LEU A 299 4.67 12.83 19.16
N GLN A 300 3.55 13.48 19.37
CA GLN A 300 2.77 13.38 20.61
C GLN A 300 2.25 11.96 20.84
N GLU A 301 1.69 11.32 19.80
CA GLU A 301 1.27 9.93 19.89
C GLU A 301 2.45 9.03 20.25
N LEU A 302 3.60 9.21 19.60
CA LEU A 302 4.81 8.45 19.91
C LEU A 302 5.24 8.61 21.37
N ALA A 303 5.08 9.79 21.97
CA ALA A 303 5.41 10.06 23.35
C ALA A 303 4.49 9.36 24.37
N GLN A 304 3.27 9.00 23.97
CA GLN A 304 2.31 8.29 24.84
C GLN A 304 2.60 6.80 25.00
N PHE A 305 3.42 6.23 24.11
CA PHE A 305 3.79 4.81 24.24
C PHE A 305 4.80 4.59 25.38
N PRO A 306 4.71 3.44 26.08
CA PRO A 306 5.68 3.09 27.11
C PRO A 306 7.07 2.83 26.50
N GLY A 307 8.10 3.10 27.30
CA GLY A 307 9.50 2.78 26.98
C GLY A 307 10.35 4.02 26.77
N ASP A 308 11.36 4.16 27.59
CA ASP A 308 12.54 5.03 27.44
C ASP A 308 13.70 4.25 26.81
#